data_cb3ec94d6264103da1f4055bbd66dd49
#
_entry.id   cb3ec94d6264103da1f4055bbd66dd49
#
_cell.length_a   1.000
_cell.length_b   1.000
_cell.length_c   1.000
_cell.angle_alpha   90.00
_cell.angle_beta   90.00
_cell.angle_gamma   90.00
#
_symmetry.space_group_name_H-M   'P 1'
#
loop_
_entity.id
_entity.type
_entity.pdbx_description
1 polymer ?
#
loop_
_entity_poly.entity_id
_entity_poly.type
_entity_poly.pdbx_seq_one_letter_code
_entity_poly.pdbx_strand_id
1 'polypeptide(L)'
;MAIASKLLDLYEMTIKETFECLELKQLESVAKILNEAKIVDIYTHAHNLNVAENFQDKMFTIGKKVVCPHDFYNQRLNVLASDHTHVAIILSYSGKASWILPILKKLNEKGVKVIQIGKVGSNYYPQYVNYFIDVSDNEHVRNRLSQFSSHISMQYIMDVLYGSIYNIERIHNSKYIYESIDYMDDRHF
;
A
#
# COMPACT_ATOMS: atom_id res chain seq x y z
N MET A 1 12.67 23.38 18.87
CA MET A 1 12.24 23.95 17.60
C MET A 1 13.03 23.43 16.41
N ALA A 2 14.35 23.38 16.43
CA ALA A 2 15.14 22.95 15.27
C ALA A 2 14.85 21.53 14.71
N ILE A 3 14.51 20.55 15.56
CA ILE A 3 14.15 19.18 15.11
C ILE A 3 12.79 19.17 14.43
N ALA A 4 11.79 19.84 15.00
CA ALA A 4 10.44 19.89 14.42
C ALA A 4 10.44 20.54 13.02
N SER A 5 11.17 21.65 12.85
CA SER A 5 11.33 22.30 11.55
C SER A 5 12.03 21.40 10.55
N LYS A 6 13.12 20.74 10.92
CA LYS A 6 13.83 19.81 10.03
C LYS A 6 12.98 18.60 9.61
N LEU A 7 12.15 18.08 10.49
CA LEU A 7 11.23 16.99 10.13
C LEU A 7 10.10 17.49 9.21
N LEU A 8 9.58 18.70 9.41
CA LEU A 8 8.60 19.30 8.51
C LEU A 8 9.21 19.42 7.10
N ASP A 9 10.37 20.07 6.98
CA ASP A 9 11.07 20.25 5.71
C ASP A 9 11.32 18.89 5.01
N LEU A 10 11.74 17.88 5.79
CA LEU A 10 11.97 16.53 5.27
C LEU A 10 10.69 15.89 4.73
N TYR A 11 9.58 16.02 5.44
CA TYR A 11 8.30 15.45 5.02
C TYR A 11 7.74 16.15 3.79
N GLU A 12 7.76 17.49 3.76
CA GLU A 12 7.33 18.27 2.60
C GLU A 12 8.13 17.90 1.35
N MET A 13 9.46 17.86 1.45
CA MET A 13 10.34 17.45 0.36
C MET A 13 10.03 16.01 -0.11
N THR A 14 9.92 15.06 0.83
CA THR A 14 9.68 13.66 0.50
C THR A 14 8.33 13.44 -0.18
N ILE A 15 7.27 14.10 0.31
CA ILE A 15 5.93 14.00 -0.30
C ILE A 15 5.94 14.62 -1.70
N LYS A 16 6.55 15.79 -1.86
CA LYS A 16 6.66 16.45 -3.17
C LYS A 16 7.40 15.60 -4.19
N GLU A 17 8.56 15.08 -3.84
CA GLU A 17 9.34 14.22 -4.74
C GLU A 17 8.62 12.90 -5.03
N THR A 18 7.93 12.32 -4.05
CA THR A 18 7.09 11.14 -4.29
C THR A 18 5.97 11.46 -5.28
N PHE A 19 5.31 12.62 -5.14
CA PHE A 19 4.29 13.07 -6.09
C PHE A 19 4.87 13.24 -7.50
N GLU A 20 6.07 13.80 -7.64
CA GLU A 20 6.76 13.98 -8.93
C GLU A 20 7.14 12.65 -9.61
N CYS A 21 7.29 11.56 -8.84
CA CYS A 21 7.51 10.22 -9.40
C CYS A 21 6.22 9.55 -9.93
N LEU A 22 5.02 10.08 -9.64
CA LEU A 22 3.76 9.41 -9.95
C LEU A 22 3.36 9.55 -11.41
N GLU A 23 3.03 8.43 -12.00
CA GLU A 23 2.30 8.38 -13.27
C GLU A 23 0.78 8.30 -12.99
N LEU A 24 0.08 9.41 -13.17
CA LEU A 24 -1.34 9.53 -12.80
C LEU A 24 -2.24 8.50 -13.50
N LYS A 25 -1.98 8.20 -14.77
CA LYS A 25 -2.74 7.19 -15.52
C LYS A 25 -2.53 5.78 -14.94
N GLN A 26 -1.32 5.49 -14.50
CA GLN A 26 -1.01 4.23 -13.82
C GLN A 26 -1.76 4.13 -12.50
N LEU A 27 -1.77 5.20 -11.68
CA LEU A 27 -2.53 5.26 -10.43
C LEU A 27 -4.03 5.04 -10.63
N GLU A 28 -4.63 5.66 -11.65
CA GLU A 28 -6.03 5.42 -11.99
C GLU A 28 -6.29 3.95 -12.36
N SER A 29 -5.39 3.34 -13.12
CA SER A 29 -5.49 1.93 -13.50
C SER A 29 -5.38 1.01 -12.28
N VAL A 30 -4.43 1.30 -11.39
CA VAL A 30 -4.22 0.56 -10.14
C VAL A 30 -5.44 0.70 -9.22
N ALA A 31 -5.98 1.91 -9.05
CA ALA A 31 -7.16 2.14 -8.24
C ALA A 31 -8.38 1.35 -8.75
N LYS A 32 -8.60 1.29 -10.07
CA LYS A 32 -9.67 0.48 -10.67
C LYS A 32 -9.49 -1.01 -10.38
N ILE A 33 -8.29 -1.55 -10.58
CA ILE A 33 -7.99 -2.97 -10.32
C ILE A 33 -8.20 -3.31 -8.83
N LEU A 34 -7.77 -2.43 -7.91
CA LEU A 34 -7.98 -2.61 -6.49
C LEU A 34 -9.47 -2.51 -6.11
N ASN A 35 -10.23 -1.63 -6.77
CA ASN A 35 -11.69 -1.51 -6.56
C ASN A 35 -12.46 -2.75 -7.02
N GLU A 36 -12.04 -3.37 -8.12
CA GLU A 36 -12.65 -4.57 -8.70
C GLU A 36 -12.24 -5.87 -8.00
N ALA A 37 -11.13 -5.86 -7.26
CA ALA A 37 -10.62 -7.03 -6.57
C ALA A 37 -11.62 -7.54 -5.52
N LYS A 38 -11.81 -8.86 -5.44
CA LYS A 38 -12.58 -9.50 -4.37
C LYS A 38 -11.87 -9.38 -3.02
N ILE A 39 -10.55 -9.51 -3.03
CA ILE A 39 -9.68 -9.37 -1.85
C ILE A 39 -8.39 -8.69 -2.32
N VAL A 40 -7.92 -7.73 -1.52
CA VAL A 40 -6.59 -7.15 -1.67
C VAL A 40 -5.66 -7.78 -0.63
N ASP A 41 -4.59 -8.43 -1.09
CA ASP A 41 -3.58 -9.03 -0.22
C ASP A 41 -2.37 -8.10 -0.11
N ILE A 42 -1.93 -7.76 1.09
CA ILE A 42 -0.73 -6.92 1.29
C ILE A 42 0.39 -7.76 1.91
N TYR A 43 1.53 -7.79 1.24
CA TYR A 43 2.74 -8.46 1.68
C TYR A 43 3.81 -7.43 2.01
N THR A 44 4.19 -7.38 3.26
CA THR A 44 5.18 -6.44 3.79
C THR A 44 5.77 -6.93 5.12
N HIS A 45 6.78 -6.23 5.62
CA HIS A 45 7.41 -6.54 6.90
C HIS A 45 7.83 -5.29 7.65
N ALA A 46 8.08 -5.49 8.96
CA ALA A 46 8.59 -4.49 9.88
C ALA A 46 7.71 -3.22 9.91
N HIS A 47 8.31 -2.04 9.83
CA HIS A 47 7.61 -0.77 9.98
C HIS A 47 6.54 -0.50 8.91
N ASN A 48 6.65 -1.12 7.74
CA ASN A 48 5.64 -0.96 6.69
C ASN A 48 4.33 -1.68 7.03
N LEU A 49 4.31 -2.58 8.03
CA LEU A 49 3.07 -3.16 8.53
C LEU A 49 2.09 -2.09 8.99
N ASN A 50 2.56 -1.06 9.70
CA ASN A 50 1.70 0.03 10.18
C ASN A 50 1.01 0.76 9.01
N VAL A 51 1.71 0.96 7.90
CA VAL A 51 1.16 1.57 6.68
C VAL A 51 0.12 0.66 6.05
N ALA A 52 0.40 -0.65 5.98
CA ALA A 52 -0.51 -1.64 5.42
C ALA A 52 -1.79 -1.80 6.25
N GLU A 53 -1.67 -1.85 7.58
CA GLU A 53 -2.80 -1.91 8.51
C GLU A 53 -3.66 -0.65 8.44
N ASN A 54 -3.05 0.53 8.39
CA ASN A 54 -3.78 1.78 8.21
C ASN A 54 -4.59 1.79 6.91
N PHE A 55 -4.03 1.27 5.83
CA PHE A 55 -4.77 1.11 4.57
C PHE A 55 -5.88 0.08 4.69
N GLN A 56 -5.64 -1.06 5.33
CA GLN A 56 -6.64 -2.09 5.59
C GLN A 56 -7.84 -1.52 6.35
N ASP A 57 -7.59 -0.76 7.43
CA ASP A 57 -8.65 -0.12 8.22
C ASP A 57 -9.48 0.86 7.39
N LYS A 58 -8.81 1.70 6.61
CA LYS A 58 -9.49 2.62 5.67
C LYS A 58 -10.36 1.89 4.65
N MET A 59 -9.85 0.81 4.06
CA MET A 59 -10.59 0.02 3.07
C MET A 59 -11.81 -0.67 3.70
N PHE A 60 -11.74 -1.08 4.96
CA PHE A 60 -12.90 -1.63 5.67
C PHE A 60 -14.01 -0.60 5.83
N THR A 61 -13.68 0.69 6.00
CA THR A 61 -14.71 1.74 6.09
C THR A 61 -15.54 1.93 4.82
N ILE A 62 -15.11 1.38 3.70
CA ILE A 62 -15.84 1.36 2.42
C ILE A 62 -16.21 -0.08 1.98
N GLY A 63 -16.20 -1.03 2.90
CA GLY A 63 -16.63 -2.42 2.68
C GLY A 63 -15.67 -3.27 1.85
N LYS A 64 -14.44 -2.81 1.59
CA LYS A 64 -13.43 -3.55 0.81
C LYS A 64 -12.63 -4.47 1.72
N LYS A 65 -12.46 -5.73 1.30
CA LYS A 65 -11.72 -6.73 2.07
C LYS A 65 -10.22 -6.66 1.75
N VAL A 66 -9.44 -6.37 2.76
CA VAL A 66 -7.97 -6.38 2.69
C VAL A 66 -7.42 -7.38 3.70
N VAL A 67 -6.41 -8.15 3.30
CA VAL A 67 -5.72 -9.13 4.14
C VAL A 67 -4.25 -8.74 4.22
N CYS A 68 -3.75 -8.51 5.44
CA CYS A 68 -2.36 -8.16 5.71
C CYS A 68 -1.77 -9.11 6.76
N PRO A 69 -1.23 -10.29 6.40
CA PRO A 69 -0.64 -11.20 7.36
C PRO A 69 0.68 -10.65 7.90
N HIS A 70 0.88 -10.71 9.23
CA HIS A 70 1.98 -10.04 9.92
C HIS A 70 3.32 -10.79 9.87
N ASP A 71 3.29 -12.09 9.67
CA ASP A 71 4.48 -12.93 9.70
C ASP A 71 4.70 -13.74 8.42
N PHE A 72 5.92 -14.21 8.23
CA PHE A 72 6.32 -14.98 7.04
C PHE A 72 5.51 -16.24 6.79
N TYR A 73 5.11 -16.94 7.85
CA TYR A 73 4.37 -18.19 7.72
C TYR A 73 2.97 -17.92 7.19
N ASN A 74 2.25 -16.98 7.81
CA ASN A 74 0.91 -16.60 7.40
C ASN A 74 0.89 -15.93 6.03
N GLN A 75 1.91 -15.14 5.66
CA GLN A 75 2.04 -14.59 4.32
C GLN A 75 2.15 -15.69 3.26
N ARG A 76 2.94 -16.74 3.50
CA ARG A 76 3.05 -17.88 2.58
C ARG A 76 1.76 -18.67 2.47
N LEU A 77 1.05 -18.89 3.57
CA LEU A 77 -0.27 -19.53 3.55
C LEU A 77 -1.28 -18.69 2.78
N ASN A 78 -1.29 -17.37 2.98
CA ASN A 78 -2.18 -16.48 2.27
C ASN A 78 -1.96 -16.52 0.76
N VAL A 79 -0.70 -16.53 0.30
CA VAL A 79 -0.38 -16.71 -1.13
C VAL A 79 -0.96 -18.01 -1.68
N LEU A 80 -0.94 -19.10 -0.92
CA LEU A 80 -1.54 -20.37 -1.35
C LEU A 80 -3.07 -20.30 -1.46
N ALA A 81 -3.70 -19.48 -0.65
CA ALA A 81 -5.15 -19.28 -0.66
C ALA A 81 -5.63 -18.26 -1.72
N SER A 82 -4.73 -17.42 -2.25
CA SER A 82 -5.06 -16.42 -3.27
C SER A 82 -5.34 -17.05 -4.64
N ASP A 83 -6.12 -16.38 -5.47
CA ASP A 83 -6.43 -16.72 -6.86
C ASP A 83 -6.55 -15.47 -7.74
N HIS A 84 -6.94 -15.66 -9.01
CA HIS A 84 -7.08 -14.57 -9.98
C HIS A 84 -8.10 -13.48 -9.63
N THR A 85 -8.95 -13.68 -8.62
CA THR A 85 -9.89 -12.67 -8.09
C THR A 85 -9.26 -11.76 -7.05
N HIS A 86 -8.04 -12.10 -6.63
CA HIS A 86 -7.23 -11.31 -5.71
C HIS A 86 -6.32 -10.34 -6.46
N VAL A 87 -5.94 -9.27 -5.78
CA VAL A 87 -4.86 -8.36 -6.19
C VAL A 87 -3.87 -8.25 -5.03
N ALA A 88 -2.59 -8.40 -5.33
CA ALA A 88 -1.53 -8.33 -4.33
C ALA A 88 -0.79 -6.99 -4.36
N ILE A 89 -0.54 -6.40 -3.20
CA ILE A 89 0.35 -5.26 -3.01
C ILE A 89 1.61 -5.76 -2.30
N ILE A 90 2.77 -5.60 -2.94
CA ILE A 90 4.08 -5.77 -2.31
C ILE A 90 4.55 -4.40 -1.85
N LEU A 91 4.59 -4.18 -0.54
CA LEU A 91 5.01 -2.92 0.06
C LEU A 91 6.44 -3.05 0.59
N SER A 92 7.44 -2.60 -0.19
CA SER A 92 8.85 -2.76 0.15
C SER A 92 9.71 -1.64 -0.42
N TYR A 93 10.16 -0.72 0.44
CA TYR A 93 10.95 0.45 0.04
C TYR A 93 12.20 0.09 -0.76
N SER A 94 13.01 -0.84 -0.28
CA SER A 94 14.26 -1.21 -0.96
C SER A 94 14.12 -2.27 -2.05
N GLY A 95 13.03 -3.04 -2.07
CA GLY A 95 12.82 -4.17 -2.99
C GLY A 95 13.78 -5.35 -2.83
N LYS A 96 14.72 -5.31 -1.85
CA LYS A 96 15.82 -6.29 -1.72
C LYS A 96 15.57 -7.43 -0.74
N ALA A 97 14.42 -7.46 -0.09
CA ALA A 97 14.15 -8.48 0.92
C ALA A 97 13.98 -9.87 0.26
N SER A 98 14.60 -10.88 0.86
CA SER A 98 14.65 -12.26 0.32
C SER A 98 13.28 -12.93 0.19
N TRP A 99 12.29 -12.47 0.95
CA TRP A 99 10.94 -12.99 0.92
C TRP A 99 10.14 -12.59 -0.33
N ILE A 100 10.53 -11.50 -1.01
CA ILE A 100 9.78 -10.92 -2.14
C ILE A 100 9.70 -11.90 -3.32
N LEU A 101 10.83 -12.38 -3.80
CA LEU A 101 10.88 -13.23 -4.99
C LEU A 101 10.05 -14.53 -4.87
N PRO A 102 10.12 -15.30 -3.77
CA PRO A 102 9.27 -16.49 -3.60
C PRO A 102 7.77 -16.17 -3.62
N ILE A 103 7.34 -15.06 -3.01
CA ILE A 103 5.95 -14.61 -3.03
C ILE A 103 5.53 -14.21 -4.43
N LEU A 104 6.32 -13.38 -5.13
CA LEU A 104 6.03 -12.94 -6.50
C LEU A 104 5.86 -14.11 -7.48
N LYS A 105 6.77 -15.10 -7.43
CA LYS A 105 6.69 -16.29 -8.27
C LYS A 105 5.37 -17.04 -8.05
N LYS A 106 5.00 -17.23 -6.76
CA LYS A 106 3.80 -18.00 -6.43
C LYS A 106 2.51 -17.26 -6.78
N LEU A 107 2.46 -15.93 -6.57
CA LEU A 107 1.33 -15.09 -7.00
C LEU A 107 1.15 -15.14 -8.52
N ASN A 108 2.25 -15.08 -9.28
CA ASN A 108 2.22 -15.17 -10.74
C ASN A 108 1.71 -16.54 -11.23
N GLU A 109 2.17 -17.65 -10.62
CA GLU A 109 1.65 -18.99 -10.90
C GLU A 109 0.13 -19.11 -10.70
N LYS A 110 -0.42 -18.32 -9.78
CA LYS A 110 -1.86 -18.30 -9.45
C LYS A 110 -2.67 -17.29 -10.26
N GLY A 111 -2.03 -16.54 -11.15
CA GLY A 111 -2.67 -15.52 -11.97
C GLY A 111 -3.12 -14.27 -11.18
N VAL A 112 -2.53 -14.05 -9.99
CA VAL A 112 -2.80 -12.87 -9.16
C VAL A 112 -2.08 -11.66 -9.76
N LYS A 113 -2.78 -10.54 -9.95
CA LYS A 113 -2.15 -9.29 -10.36
C LYS A 113 -1.36 -8.69 -9.21
N VAL A 114 -0.13 -8.26 -9.49
CA VAL A 114 0.80 -7.73 -8.49
C VAL A 114 1.08 -6.25 -8.73
N ILE A 115 0.90 -5.45 -7.69
CA ILE A 115 1.31 -4.06 -7.59
C ILE A 115 2.47 -4.01 -6.60
N GLN A 116 3.61 -3.48 -7.00
CA GLN A 116 4.73 -3.25 -6.08
C GLN A 116 4.89 -1.75 -5.84
N ILE A 117 5.06 -1.37 -4.58
CA ILE A 117 5.34 0.01 -4.17
C ILE A 117 6.72 0.02 -3.52
N GLY A 118 7.63 0.85 -4.05
CA GLY A 118 9.00 0.92 -3.59
C GLY A 118 9.72 2.16 -4.10
N LYS A 119 10.92 2.43 -3.61
CA LYS A 119 11.69 3.57 -4.07
C LYS A 119 12.11 3.44 -5.53
N VAL A 120 12.36 4.53 -6.19
CA VAL A 120 12.86 4.58 -7.57
C VAL A 120 14.00 3.58 -7.77
N GLY A 121 13.90 2.76 -8.82
CA GLY A 121 14.88 1.75 -9.17
C GLY A 121 14.91 0.51 -8.27
N SER A 122 13.89 0.28 -7.42
CA SER A 122 13.81 -0.91 -6.55
C SER A 122 12.99 -2.07 -7.13
N ASN A 123 12.54 -1.99 -8.37
CA ASN A 123 11.88 -3.10 -9.06
C ASN A 123 12.90 -4.08 -9.63
N TYR A 124 13.31 -5.07 -8.83
CA TYR A 124 14.30 -6.08 -9.23
C TYR A 124 13.69 -7.26 -9.99
N TYR A 125 12.37 -7.39 -10.02
CA TYR A 125 11.66 -8.54 -10.59
C TYR A 125 10.51 -8.09 -11.51
N PRO A 126 10.77 -7.23 -12.53
CA PRO A 126 9.73 -6.62 -13.34
C PRO A 126 8.86 -7.64 -14.10
N GLN A 127 9.40 -8.84 -14.35
CA GLN A 127 8.65 -9.92 -15.02
C GLN A 127 7.50 -10.52 -14.19
N TYR A 128 7.46 -10.24 -12.87
CA TYR A 128 6.42 -10.72 -11.95
C TYR A 128 5.52 -9.61 -11.41
N VAL A 129 5.75 -8.36 -11.81
CA VAL A 129 5.04 -7.19 -11.32
C VAL A 129 4.26 -6.55 -12.47
N ASN A 130 2.95 -6.39 -12.28
CA ASN A 130 2.09 -5.76 -13.30
C ASN A 130 2.18 -4.24 -13.25
N TYR A 131 2.29 -3.66 -12.05
CA TYR A 131 2.41 -2.23 -11.82
C TYR A 131 3.46 -1.95 -10.77
N PHE A 132 4.35 -1.01 -11.03
CA PHE A 132 5.32 -0.53 -10.07
C PHE A 132 5.09 0.94 -9.79
N ILE A 133 4.81 1.29 -8.53
CA ILE A 133 4.62 2.68 -8.11
C ILE A 133 5.90 3.12 -7.41
N ASP A 134 6.57 4.10 -8.01
CA ASP A 134 7.79 4.70 -7.48
C ASP A 134 7.48 5.68 -6.34
N VAL A 135 8.30 5.65 -5.30
CA VAL A 135 8.36 6.67 -4.25
C VAL A 135 9.77 7.28 -4.21
N SER A 136 9.90 8.46 -3.59
CA SER A 136 11.18 9.14 -3.37
C SER A 136 12.23 8.21 -2.77
N ASP A 137 13.50 8.35 -3.19
CA ASP A 137 14.64 7.55 -2.71
C ASP A 137 15.55 8.25 -1.70
N ASN A 138 15.09 9.35 -1.11
CA ASN A 138 15.85 10.21 -0.19
C ASN A 138 16.37 9.53 1.07
N GLU A 139 15.90 8.32 1.38
CA GLU A 139 16.30 7.62 2.60
C GLU A 139 17.40 6.59 2.34
N HIS A 140 18.58 6.83 2.90
CA HIS A 140 19.68 5.88 2.87
C HIS A 140 19.60 4.90 4.05
N VAL A 141 19.25 3.64 3.77
CA VAL A 141 19.01 2.58 4.77
C VAL A 141 20.13 2.42 5.81
N ARG A 142 21.40 2.69 5.43
CA ARG A 142 22.56 2.56 6.34
C ARG A 142 22.89 3.83 7.13
N ASN A 143 22.28 4.95 6.78
CA ASN A 143 22.63 6.26 7.36
C ASN A 143 21.38 7.04 7.73
N ARG A 144 20.45 6.40 8.43
CA ARG A 144 19.21 7.01 8.91
C ARG A 144 19.06 6.83 10.41
N LEU A 145 18.46 7.82 11.05
CA LEU A 145 18.05 7.73 12.45
C LEU A 145 16.83 6.81 12.62
N SER A 146 15.87 6.91 11.69
CA SER A 146 14.65 6.11 11.61
C SER A 146 14.06 6.15 10.20
N GLN A 147 12.95 5.43 9.95
CA GLN A 147 12.25 5.41 8.67
C GLN A 147 11.30 6.61 8.52
N PHE A 148 11.82 7.81 8.47
CA PHE A 148 10.98 9.00 8.33
C PHE A 148 10.49 9.19 6.89
N SER A 149 11.40 9.29 5.92
CA SER A 149 11.05 9.50 4.51
C SER A 149 10.39 8.28 3.89
N SER A 150 10.93 7.07 4.10
CA SER A 150 10.31 5.86 3.56
C SER A 150 8.91 5.61 4.13
N HIS A 151 8.68 5.91 5.41
CA HIS A 151 7.36 5.78 6.01
C HIS A 151 6.36 6.75 5.40
N ILE A 152 6.68 8.05 5.36
CA ILE A 152 5.73 9.06 4.88
C ILE A 152 5.46 8.93 3.37
N SER A 153 6.43 8.53 2.56
CA SER A 153 6.24 8.29 1.14
C SER A 153 5.31 7.10 0.87
N MET A 154 5.51 5.99 1.60
CA MET A 154 4.64 4.81 1.50
C MET A 154 3.22 5.12 1.98
N GLN A 155 3.08 5.81 3.12
CA GLN A 155 1.78 6.23 3.65
C GLN A 155 1.04 7.13 2.66
N TYR A 156 1.74 8.11 2.07
CA TYR A 156 1.16 9.01 1.07
C TYR A 156 0.57 8.25 -0.13
N ILE A 157 1.31 7.28 -0.69
CA ILE A 157 0.82 6.46 -1.81
C ILE A 157 -0.41 5.65 -1.41
N MET A 158 -0.40 5.02 -0.23
CA MET A 158 -1.55 4.23 0.21
C MET A 158 -2.77 5.12 0.44
N ASP A 159 -2.59 6.35 0.93
CA ASP A 159 -3.66 7.32 1.09
C ASP A 159 -4.22 7.81 -0.26
N VAL A 160 -3.34 8.07 -1.25
CA VAL A 160 -3.74 8.41 -2.61
C VAL A 160 -4.54 7.29 -3.25
N LEU A 161 -4.10 6.02 -3.10
CA LEU A 161 -4.83 4.85 -3.61
C LEU A 161 -6.20 4.72 -2.94
N TYR A 162 -6.28 4.84 -1.61
CA TYR A 162 -7.55 4.82 -0.89
C TYR A 162 -8.51 5.91 -1.37
N GLY A 163 -8.03 7.16 -1.44
CA GLY A 163 -8.83 8.29 -1.92
C GLY A 163 -9.32 8.10 -3.36
N SER A 164 -8.48 7.52 -4.22
CA SER A 164 -8.84 7.20 -5.60
C SER A 164 -9.91 6.11 -5.68
N ILE A 165 -9.76 5.03 -4.91
CA ILE A 165 -10.75 3.94 -4.82
C ILE A 165 -12.08 4.47 -4.27
N TYR A 166 -12.03 5.25 -3.18
CA TYR A 166 -13.21 5.89 -2.61
C TYR A 166 -13.98 6.71 -3.65
N ASN A 167 -13.26 7.45 -4.49
CA ASN A 167 -13.86 8.35 -5.48
C ASN A 167 -14.48 7.62 -6.68
N ILE A 168 -14.07 6.38 -7.00
CA ILE A 168 -14.65 5.57 -8.09
C ILE A 168 -16.15 5.32 -7.84
N GLU A 169 -16.53 4.95 -6.63
CA GLU A 169 -17.91 4.69 -6.23
C GLU A 169 -18.36 5.64 -5.11
N ARG A 170 -18.06 6.92 -5.23
CA ARG A 170 -18.17 7.93 -4.18
C ARG A 170 -19.51 7.92 -3.44
N ILE A 171 -20.62 7.84 -4.17
CA ILE A 171 -21.97 7.88 -3.55
C ILE A 171 -22.19 6.63 -2.72
N HIS A 172 -21.85 5.45 -3.24
CA HIS A 172 -21.95 4.19 -2.54
C HIS A 172 -21.06 4.16 -1.30
N ASN A 173 -19.79 4.52 -1.46
CA ASN A 173 -18.81 4.51 -0.38
C ASN A 173 -19.15 5.51 0.74
N SER A 174 -19.66 6.70 0.39
CA SER A 174 -20.14 7.66 1.39
C SER A 174 -21.30 7.08 2.22
N LYS A 175 -22.28 6.46 1.55
CA LYS A 175 -23.41 5.84 2.25
C LYS A 175 -22.94 4.72 3.19
N TYR A 176 -22.04 3.86 2.74
CA TYR A 176 -21.47 2.79 3.54
C TYR A 176 -20.74 3.33 4.80
N ILE A 177 -19.98 4.42 4.67
CA ILE A 177 -19.31 5.07 5.81
C ILE A 177 -20.33 5.57 6.83
N TYR A 178 -21.39 6.26 6.39
CA TYR A 178 -22.44 6.74 7.32
C TYR A 178 -23.14 5.58 8.02
N GLU A 179 -23.54 4.53 7.29
CA GLU A 179 -24.14 3.34 7.87
C GLU A 179 -23.22 2.64 8.89
N SER A 180 -21.90 2.60 8.60
CA SER A 180 -20.94 2.01 9.53
C SER A 180 -20.72 2.85 10.79
N ILE A 181 -20.73 4.18 10.69
CA ILE A 181 -20.65 5.09 11.83
C ILE A 181 -21.89 4.90 12.71
N ASP A 182 -23.09 4.93 12.13
CA ASP A 182 -24.35 4.75 12.86
C ASP A 182 -24.41 3.39 13.56
N TYR A 183 -23.90 2.33 12.93
CA TYR A 183 -23.88 0.99 13.51
C TYR A 183 -22.87 0.83 14.66
N MET A 184 -21.71 1.50 14.55
CA MET A 184 -20.63 1.39 15.55
C MET A 184 -20.73 2.44 16.66
N ASP A 185 -21.56 3.47 16.52
CA ASP A 185 -21.65 4.54 17.51
C ASP A 185 -22.47 4.09 18.71
N ASP A 186 -21.78 3.73 19.78
CA ASP A 186 -22.33 3.36 21.08
C ASP A 186 -22.50 4.54 22.05
N ARG A 187 -22.14 5.75 21.62
CA ARG A 187 -22.14 6.96 22.48
C ARG A 187 -23.49 7.61 22.64
N HIS A 188 -24.50 7.20 21.88
CA HIS A 188 -25.90 7.68 21.99
C HIS A 188 -26.02 9.22 22.04
N PHE A 189 -25.47 9.92 21.04
CA PHE A 189 -25.62 11.36 20.89
C PHE A 189 -26.97 11.73 20.26
#